data_a8956baf0b215b5ffba21c1991a280f4
#
_entry.id   a8956baf0b215b5ffba21c1991a280f4
#
_cell.length_a   1.000
_cell.length_b   1.000
_cell.length_c   1.000
_cell.angle_alpha   90.00
_cell.angle_beta   90.00
_cell.angle_gamma   90.00
#
_symmetry.space_group_name_H-M   'P 1'
#
loop_
_entity.id
_entity.type
_entity.pdbx_description
1 polymer ?
#
loop_
_entity_poly.entity_id
_entity_poly.type
_entity_poly.pdbx_seq_one_letter_code
_entity_poly.pdbx_strand_id
1 'polypeptide(L)'
;LHSSPKVTAPLPLWDMLEGTAPRGLLGLSDPNVHRVGDRWSLFVGGFSTSFRNRLYRADLPAGEDVRLTGWRLRTTAGGRPVPLVPDPPRGSWDAGGMHTPCYVPPHRGAPARVYYAGRRGRRHYGPGSAYAVGVLEQRPDGSWSRAAHPVATGTPDRPSALEPAVVPVADGYRMWFLSAPHEVGPGEQPDFELRASDSPDGIVWSRPRTFASRREGFFDTALYHGPDGWTMLLARGTDLHGTSPFPEQGLWAMRADTPSADRADWSPPVRVLDTGAPATPRWMGRGVCGPSVARTADGGLLVFFTGTHDSRSWWREAAARIAALRRPPVPAPYFLATGGARLEPAGRAGR
;
A
#
# COMPACT_ATOMS: atom_id res chain seq x y z
N LEU A 1 -6.77 -23.06 -23.03
CA LEU A 1 -7.24 -22.04 -22.10
C LEU A 1 -6.23 -21.97 -20.95
N HIS A 2 -5.36 -20.95 -20.94
CA HIS A 2 -4.49 -20.71 -19.80
C HIS A 2 -5.36 -20.18 -18.65
N SER A 3 -5.32 -20.84 -17.49
CA SER A 3 -5.98 -20.32 -16.29
C SER A 3 -5.28 -19.01 -15.88
N SER A 4 -6.05 -17.97 -15.57
CA SER A 4 -5.51 -16.70 -15.05
C SER A 4 -4.87 -16.92 -13.67
N PRO A 5 -3.84 -16.15 -13.29
CA PRO A 5 -3.31 -16.17 -11.93
C PRO A 5 -4.43 -15.84 -10.94
N LYS A 6 -4.40 -16.44 -9.75
CA LYS A 6 -5.49 -16.33 -8.77
C LYS A 6 -4.95 -16.14 -7.36
N VAL A 7 -5.56 -15.24 -6.61
CA VAL A 7 -5.29 -15.07 -5.18
C VAL A 7 -6.13 -16.06 -4.38
N THR A 8 -5.49 -16.79 -3.47
CA THR A 8 -6.14 -17.83 -2.65
C THR A 8 -5.79 -17.69 -1.18
N ALA A 9 -6.65 -18.23 -0.30
CA ALA A 9 -6.45 -18.32 1.15
C ALA A 9 -6.03 -16.98 1.83
N PRO A 10 -6.80 -15.88 1.65
CA PRO A 10 -6.47 -14.60 2.27
C PRO A 10 -6.62 -14.65 3.80
N LEU A 11 -5.60 -14.15 4.51
CA LEU A 11 -5.52 -14.11 5.97
C LEU A 11 -5.22 -12.68 6.46
N PRO A 12 -5.92 -12.16 7.48
CA PRO A 12 -5.56 -10.91 8.12
C PRO A 12 -4.35 -11.10 9.05
N LEU A 13 -3.41 -10.16 9.01
CA LEU A 13 -2.28 -10.06 9.93
C LEU A 13 -2.65 -9.16 11.11
N TRP A 14 -3.12 -7.98 10.79
CA TRP A 14 -3.57 -6.98 11.75
C TRP A 14 -4.92 -6.44 11.33
N ASP A 15 -5.87 -6.56 12.19
CA ASP A 15 -7.28 -6.23 11.93
C ASP A 15 -7.77 -5.21 12.96
N MET A 16 -8.16 -4.05 12.45
CA MET A 16 -8.63 -2.93 13.25
C MET A 16 -9.95 -3.26 13.98
N LEU A 17 -10.86 -3.95 13.29
CA LEU A 17 -12.14 -4.35 13.88
C LEU A 17 -11.95 -5.42 14.96
N GLU A 18 -11.08 -6.41 14.74
CA GLU A 18 -10.78 -7.46 15.70
C GLU A 18 -9.82 -6.99 16.82
N GLY A 19 -9.23 -5.80 16.68
CA GLY A 19 -8.33 -5.23 17.69
C GLY A 19 -6.99 -5.97 17.80
N THR A 20 -6.53 -6.58 16.69
CA THR A 20 -5.25 -7.32 16.66
C THR A 20 -4.06 -6.42 16.33
N ALA A 21 -4.29 -5.12 16.08
CA ALA A 21 -3.22 -4.16 15.90
C ALA A 21 -2.32 -4.07 17.14
N PRO A 22 -1.00 -3.82 16.97
CA PRO A 22 -0.08 -3.66 18.09
C PRO A 22 -0.51 -2.53 19.04
N ARG A 23 -0.19 -2.69 20.34
CA ARG A 23 -0.56 -1.73 21.39
C ARG A 23 -0.19 -0.30 21.03
N GLY A 24 -1.15 0.62 21.08
CA GLY A 24 -0.97 2.05 20.77
C GLY A 24 -1.24 2.42 19.31
N LEU A 25 -1.57 1.45 18.47
CA LEU A 25 -2.07 1.66 17.12
C LEU A 25 -3.55 1.24 17.04
N LEU A 26 -4.32 1.96 16.23
CA LEU A 26 -5.66 1.55 15.82
C LEU A 26 -5.59 0.51 14.71
N GLY A 27 -4.72 0.72 13.74
CA GLY A 27 -4.57 -0.12 12.58
C GLY A 27 -3.25 0.09 11.86
N LEU A 28 -2.99 -0.80 10.94
CA LEU A 28 -1.87 -0.78 10.01
C LEU A 28 -2.43 -0.95 8.59
N SER A 29 -1.77 -0.32 7.63
CA SER A 29 -2.17 -0.34 6.21
C SER A 29 -0.94 -0.29 5.29
N ASP A 30 -1.18 -0.44 4.00
CA ASP A 30 -0.24 -0.24 2.92
C ASP A 30 1.07 -1.04 3.12
N PRO A 31 0.96 -2.38 3.22
CA PRO A 31 2.10 -3.24 3.42
C PRO A 31 3.04 -3.21 2.22
N ASN A 32 4.35 -3.08 2.47
CA ASN A 32 5.38 -3.12 1.44
C ASN A 32 6.49 -4.08 1.88
N VAL A 33 6.50 -5.27 1.29
CA VAL A 33 7.35 -6.41 1.69
C VAL A 33 8.63 -6.47 0.89
N HIS A 34 9.78 -6.55 1.58
CA HIS A 34 11.09 -6.67 0.95
C HIS A 34 12.05 -7.51 1.78
N ARG A 35 13.03 -8.11 1.12
CA ARG A 35 14.19 -8.68 1.80
C ARG A 35 15.19 -7.57 2.10
N VAL A 36 15.51 -7.37 3.37
CA VAL A 36 16.46 -6.35 3.85
C VAL A 36 17.56 -7.05 4.62
N GLY A 37 18.72 -7.19 4.00
CA GLY A 37 19.81 -8.02 4.55
C GLY A 37 19.42 -9.50 4.62
N ASP A 38 19.51 -10.08 5.80
CA ASP A 38 19.25 -11.50 6.07
C ASP A 38 17.79 -11.81 6.44
N ARG A 39 16.89 -10.83 6.46
CA ARG A 39 15.50 -11.00 6.90
C ARG A 39 14.49 -10.37 5.96
N TRP A 40 13.27 -10.88 6.02
CA TRP A 40 12.14 -10.24 5.40
C TRP A 40 11.59 -9.14 6.30
N SER A 41 11.27 -8.02 5.69
CA SER A 41 10.77 -6.81 6.33
C SER A 41 9.49 -6.36 5.65
N LEU A 42 8.53 -5.96 6.45
CA LEU A 42 7.25 -5.41 6.03
C LEU A 42 7.19 -3.96 6.52
N PHE A 43 7.32 -3.03 5.59
CA PHE A 43 7.09 -1.61 5.85
C PHE A 43 5.59 -1.36 5.78
N VAL A 44 5.07 -0.57 6.72
CA VAL A 44 3.61 -0.33 6.83
C VAL A 44 3.33 1.10 7.27
N GLY A 45 2.25 1.67 6.80
CA GLY A 45 1.61 2.81 7.42
C GLY A 45 0.84 2.37 8.68
N GLY A 46 0.94 3.12 9.75
CA GLY A 46 0.17 2.85 10.96
C GLY A 46 -0.40 4.13 11.54
N PHE A 47 -1.58 4.06 12.15
CA PHE A 47 -2.24 5.21 12.72
C PHE A 47 -2.64 4.97 14.16
N SER A 48 -2.42 6.00 14.95
CA SER A 48 -2.77 6.04 16.37
C SER A 48 -4.25 6.44 16.57
N THR A 49 -4.71 6.40 17.80
CA THR A 49 -6.05 6.88 18.19
C THR A 49 -6.30 8.35 17.84
N SER A 50 -5.26 9.13 17.58
CA SER A 50 -5.38 10.51 17.08
C SER A 50 -5.41 10.59 15.55
N PHE A 51 -5.52 9.47 14.84
CA PHE A 51 -5.49 9.35 13.37
C PHE A 51 -4.24 9.98 12.72
N ARG A 52 -3.14 10.06 13.45
CA ARG A 52 -1.86 10.45 12.89
C ARG A 52 -1.15 9.24 12.33
N ASN A 53 -0.83 9.31 11.06
CA ASN A 53 -0.12 8.26 10.36
C ASN A 53 1.40 8.38 10.58
N ARG A 54 2.07 7.23 10.77
CA ARG A 54 3.51 7.07 10.86
C ARG A 54 3.93 5.82 10.10
N LEU A 55 5.17 5.79 9.68
CA LEU A 55 5.75 4.62 9.02
C LEU A 55 6.39 3.70 10.06
N TYR A 56 6.16 2.41 9.91
CA TYR A 56 6.68 1.36 10.79
C TYR A 56 7.34 0.25 9.98
N ARG A 57 8.06 -0.61 10.68
CA ARG A 57 8.65 -1.82 10.10
C ARG A 57 8.40 -3.00 11.02
N ALA A 58 7.92 -4.10 10.44
CA ALA A 58 7.87 -5.41 11.05
C ALA A 58 8.87 -6.33 10.34
N ASP A 59 9.48 -7.24 11.09
CA ASP A 59 10.47 -8.17 10.55
C ASP A 59 10.04 -9.61 10.85
N LEU A 60 10.39 -10.54 9.97
CA LEU A 60 10.49 -11.95 10.29
C LEU A 60 11.86 -12.26 10.90
N PRO A 61 12.03 -13.37 11.64
CA PRO A 61 13.33 -13.80 12.11
C PRO A 61 14.35 -13.91 10.97
N ALA A 62 15.62 -13.66 11.29
CA ALA A 62 16.72 -13.75 10.33
C ALA A 62 16.82 -15.14 9.73
N GLY A 63 17.12 -15.24 8.44
CA GLY A 63 17.27 -16.51 7.71
C GLY A 63 15.98 -17.25 7.38
N GLU A 64 14.83 -16.82 7.93
CA GLU A 64 13.55 -17.45 7.59
C GLU A 64 13.00 -16.97 6.24
N ASP A 65 12.22 -17.82 5.59
CA ASP A 65 11.53 -17.46 4.36
C ASP A 65 10.29 -16.61 4.63
N VAL A 66 9.84 -15.88 3.59
CA VAL A 66 8.64 -15.07 3.67
C VAL A 66 7.39 -15.92 3.89
N ARG A 67 6.52 -15.46 4.77
CA ARG A 67 5.25 -16.10 5.10
C ARG A 67 4.18 -15.09 5.50
N LEU A 68 2.93 -15.51 5.52
CA LEU A 68 1.80 -14.63 5.84
C LEU A 68 1.70 -14.29 7.33
N THR A 69 2.31 -15.05 8.23
CA THR A 69 2.17 -14.88 9.68
C THR A 69 3.54 -14.75 10.36
N GLY A 70 3.54 -14.38 11.66
CA GLY A 70 4.78 -14.33 12.45
C GLY A 70 5.56 -13.02 12.33
N TRP A 71 5.04 -12.03 11.67
CA TRP A 71 5.61 -10.69 11.59
C TRP A 71 5.65 -9.99 12.94
N ARG A 72 6.79 -9.43 13.30
CA ARG A 72 7.00 -8.72 14.57
C ARG A 72 7.31 -7.27 14.29
N LEU A 73 6.37 -6.40 14.67
CA LEU A 73 6.59 -4.95 14.59
C LEU A 73 7.71 -4.56 15.55
N ARG A 74 8.59 -3.67 15.12
CA ARG A 74 9.64 -3.13 16.00
C ARG A 74 9.00 -2.34 17.13
N THR A 75 9.37 -2.66 18.37
CA THR A 75 8.82 -2.04 19.58
C THR A 75 9.92 -1.63 20.52
N THR A 76 9.64 -0.62 21.36
CA THR A 76 10.44 -0.31 22.54
C THR A 76 10.38 -1.45 23.56
N ALA A 77 11.22 -1.43 24.60
CA ALA A 77 11.15 -2.37 25.72
C ALA A 77 9.75 -2.39 26.40
N GLY A 78 9.02 -1.26 26.37
CA GLY A 78 7.63 -1.16 26.88
C GLY A 78 6.55 -1.62 25.88
N GLY A 79 6.93 -2.24 24.76
CA GLY A 79 6.01 -2.78 23.75
C GLY A 79 5.32 -1.74 22.87
N ARG A 80 5.76 -0.48 22.88
CA ARG A 80 5.23 0.56 21.99
C ARG A 80 5.90 0.48 20.62
N PRO A 81 5.14 0.56 19.50
CA PRO A 81 5.69 0.59 18.15
C PRO A 81 6.70 1.73 17.96
N VAL A 82 7.83 1.42 17.32
CA VAL A 82 8.87 2.39 17.00
C VAL A 82 8.71 2.82 15.54
N PRO A 83 8.38 4.09 15.25
CA PRO A 83 8.32 4.58 13.89
C PRO A 83 9.72 4.62 13.25
N LEU A 84 9.78 4.57 11.91
CA LEU A 84 11.04 4.63 11.15
C LEU A 84 11.80 5.92 11.40
N VAL A 85 11.08 7.04 11.56
CA VAL A 85 11.63 8.36 11.86
C VAL A 85 10.77 9.05 12.93
N PRO A 86 11.32 10.03 13.66
CA PRO A 86 10.54 10.91 14.52
C PRO A 86 9.45 11.64 13.75
N ASP A 87 8.44 12.13 14.47
CA ASP A 87 7.40 12.97 13.88
C ASP A 87 8.00 14.18 13.15
N PRO A 88 7.49 14.52 11.96
CA PRO A 88 7.91 15.71 11.25
C PRO A 88 7.69 16.98 12.09
N PRO A 89 8.54 18.01 11.95
CA PRO A 89 8.36 19.30 12.62
C PRO A 89 6.98 19.90 12.34
N ARG A 90 6.45 20.64 13.31
CA ARG A 90 5.20 21.39 13.09
C ARG A 90 5.34 22.34 11.90
N GLY A 91 4.34 22.37 11.06
CA GLY A 91 4.32 23.23 9.86
C GLY A 91 5.04 22.68 8.65
N SER A 92 5.79 21.57 8.78
CA SER A 92 6.34 20.89 7.59
C SER A 92 5.22 20.33 6.71
N TRP A 93 5.53 20.06 5.46
CA TRP A 93 4.58 19.63 4.45
C TRP A 93 3.93 18.25 4.77
N ASP A 94 4.58 17.45 5.60
CA ASP A 94 4.15 16.11 6.04
C ASP A 94 3.80 16.02 7.54
N ALA A 95 3.66 17.17 8.21
CA ALA A 95 3.38 17.23 9.65
C ALA A 95 2.07 16.54 10.07
N GLY A 96 1.11 16.40 9.14
CA GLY A 96 -0.16 15.73 9.38
C GLY A 96 -0.10 14.21 9.38
N GLY A 97 0.93 13.64 8.74
CA GLY A 97 1.16 12.18 8.72
C GLY A 97 1.90 11.70 7.49
N MET A 98 2.44 10.48 7.62
CA MET A 98 3.15 9.73 6.59
C MET A 98 2.53 8.35 6.47
N HIS A 99 2.24 7.87 5.26
CA HIS A 99 1.70 6.54 4.99
C HIS A 99 2.17 6.00 3.64
N THR A 100 1.70 4.84 3.23
CA THR A 100 2.00 4.19 1.94
C THR A 100 3.49 4.09 1.64
N PRO A 101 4.25 3.36 2.48
CA PRO A 101 5.68 3.21 2.27
C PRO A 101 5.99 2.37 1.03
N CYS A 102 6.99 2.79 0.26
CA CYS A 102 7.60 2.02 -0.81
C CYS A 102 9.11 1.94 -0.59
N TYR A 103 9.60 0.79 -0.16
CA TYR A 103 11.02 0.55 0.05
C TYR A 103 11.71 0.27 -1.29
N VAL A 104 12.86 0.89 -1.47
CA VAL A 104 13.77 0.65 -2.60
C VAL A 104 15.15 0.28 -2.05
N PRO A 105 15.72 -0.88 -2.44
CA PRO A 105 17.06 -1.27 -1.99
C PRO A 105 18.14 -0.32 -2.51
N PRO A 106 19.37 -0.37 -1.95
CA PRO A 106 20.51 0.39 -2.49
C PRO A 106 20.66 0.16 -3.98
N HIS A 107 20.83 1.24 -4.74
CA HIS A 107 20.93 1.18 -6.20
C HIS A 107 21.86 2.25 -6.74
N ARG A 108 22.82 1.90 -7.63
CA ARG A 108 23.77 2.82 -8.30
C ARG A 108 24.51 3.74 -7.32
N GLY A 109 24.93 3.23 -6.17
CA GLY A 109 25.63 4.01 -5.14
C GLY A 109 24.72 4.82 -4.23
N ALA A 110 23.43 4.95 -4.51
CA ALA A 110 22.49 5.54 -3.59
C ALA A 110 22.12 4.57 -2.45
N PRO A 111 21.87 5.07 -1.23
CA PRO A 111 21.45 4.24 -0.10
C PRO A 111 20.04 3.66 -0.32
N ALA A 112 19.64 2.73 0.54
CA ALA A 112 18.24 2.28 0.58
C ALA A 112 17.31 3.45 0.90
N ARG A 113 16.13 3.44 0.30
CA ARG A 113 15.12 4.50 0.44
C ARG A 113 13.75 3.94 0.81
N VAL A 114 12.94 4.77 1.48
CA VAL A 114 11.51 4.55 1.63
C VAL A 114 10.80 5.79 1.12
N TYR A 115 10.14 5.67 -0.02
CA TYR A 115 9.21 6.70 -0.49
C TYR A 115 7.90 6.57 0.27
N TYR A 116 7.19 7.68 0.45
CA TYR A 116 5.95 7.69 1.21
C TYR A 116 5.04 8.83 0.78
N ALA A 117 3.75 8.69 1.01
CA ALA A 117 2.82 9.80 0.91
C ALA A 117 2.76 10.57 2.23
N GLY A 118 2.89 11.88 2.15
CA GLY A 118 2.81 12.78 3.29
C GLY A 118 1.81 13.91 3.08
N ARG A 119 1.26 14.46 4.17
CA ARG A 119 0.33 15.60 4.12
C ARG A 119 0.55 16.57 5.28
N ARG A 120 0.25 17.85 5.05
CA ARG A 120 0.45 18.89 6.06
C ARG A 120 -0.61 18.84 7.17
N GLY A 121 -1.86 18.70 6.80
CA GLY A 121 -3.00 18.74 7.73
C GLY A 121 -3.35 17.38 8.32
N ARG A 122 -4.15 17.40 9.39
CA ARG A 122 -4.70 16.16 9.97
C ARG A 122 -5.85 15.58 9.15
N ARG A 123 -6.59 16.41 8.43
CA ARG A 123 -7.66 15.97 7.52
C ARG A 123 -7.04 15.45 6.23
N HIS A 124 -7.51 14.31 5.80
CA HIS A 124 -7.19 13.79 4.48
C HIS A 124 -7.78 14.73 3.44
N TYR A 125 -6.99 15.12 2.44
CA TYR A 125 -7.40 15.98 1.31
C TYR A 125 -8.09 17.30 1.68
N GLY A 126 -8.08 17.72 2.94
CA GLY A 126 -8.69 18.98 3.35
C GLY A 126 -7.95 20.20 2.78
N PRO A 127 -8.52 21.40 2.86
CA PRO A 127 -7.86 22.63 2.40
C PRO A 127 -6.44 22.77 2.98
N GLY A 128 -5.45 22.99 2.11
CA GLY A 128 -4.05 23.06 2.47
C GLY A 128 -3.40 21.73 2.94
N SER A 129 -4.07 20.60 2.71
CA SER A 129 -3.61 19.25 3.09
C SER A 129 -3.53 18.29 1.91
N ALA A 130 -3.14 18.79 0.73
CA ALA A 130 -2.82 17.94 -0.41
C ALA A 130 -1.66 16.98 -0.06
N TYR A 131 -1.70 15.80 -0.63
CA TYR A 131 -0.63 14.83 -0.49
C TYR A 131 0.54 15.14 -1.41
N ALA A 132 1.74 14.80 -0.95
CA ALA A 132 2.95 14.81 -1.76
C ALA A 132 3.80 13.57 -1.44
N VAL A 133 4.68 13.18 -2.36
CA VAL A 133 5.60 12.07 -2.16
C VAL A 133 6.89 12.57 -1.52
N GLY A 134 7.26 11.97 -0.40
CA GLY A 134 8.52 12.19 0.29
C GLY A 134 9.46 11.00 0.19
N VAL A 135 10.67 11.17 0.72
CA VAL A 135 11.66 10.11 0.77
C VAL A 135 12.40 10.11 2.11
N LEU A 136 12.60 8.91 2.64
CA LEU A 136 13.55 8.61 3.69
C LEU A 136 14.76 7.95 3.07
N GLU A 137 15.98 8.33 3.50
CA GLU A 137 17.22 7.67 3.11
C GLU A 137 17.84 6.97 4.31
N GLN A 138 18.32 5.73 4.10
CA GLN A 138 18.99 4.97 5.13
C GLN A 138 20.42 5.48 5.32
N ARG A 139 20.78 5.77 6.57
CA ARG A 139 22.14 6.15 6.96
C ARG A 139 23.02 4.91 7.14
N PRO A 140 24.36 5.08 7.17
CA PRO A 140 25.29 3.97 7.43
C PRO A 140 25.06 3.24 8.76
N ASP A 141 24.53 3.92 9.78
CA ASP A 141 24.16 3.34 11.06
C ASP A 141 22.83 2.55 11.05
N GLY A 142 22.19 2.48 9.89
CA GLY A 142 20.89 1.81 9.70
C GLY A 142 19.67 2.65 10.11
N SER A 143 19.86 3.85 10.66
CA SER A 143 18.77 4.80 10.91
C SER A 143 18.28 5.44 9.62
N TRP A 144 17.12 6.12 9.69
CA TRP A 144 16.52 6.79 8.54
C TRP A 144 16.58 8.31 8.71
N SER A 145 16.86 9.01 7.63
CA SER A 145 16.76 10.47 7.55
C SER A 145 15.67 10.89 6.58
N ARG A 146 14.86 11.84 6.98
CA ARG A 146 13.76 12.39 6.20
C ARG A 146 14.25 13.58 5.36
N ALA A 147 13.93 13.62 4.08
CA ALA A 147 14.14 14.80 3.24
C ALA A 147 13.26 15.97 3.71
N ALA A 148 13.80 17.19 3.67
CA ALA A 148 13.06 18.39 4.11
C ALA A 148 11.89 18.76 3.19
N HIS A 149 12.03 18.44 1.90
CA HIS A 149 11.05 18.75 0.85
C HIS A 149 10.49 17.48 0.21
N PRO A 150 9.26 17.52 -0.34
CA PRO A 150 8.76 16.42 -1.13
C PRO A 150 9.57 16.27 -2.42
N VAL A 151 9.67 15.04 -2.92
CA VAL A 151 10.32 14.71 -4.19
C VAL A 151 9.35 14.73 -5.38
N ALA A 152 8.05 14.57 -5.11
CA ALA A 152 7.02 14.77 -6.13
C ALA A 152 5.76 15.38 -5.50
N THR A 153 5.11 16.26 -6.26
CA THR A 153 3.88 16.97 -5.88
C THR A 153 2.85 16.83 -6.98
N GLY A 154 1.59 17.08 -6.65
CA GLY A 154 0.53 17.21 -7.65
C GLY A 154 0.65 18.48 -8.48
N THR A 155 -0.34 18.68 -9.34
CA THR A 155 -0.55 19.88 -10.19
C THR A 155 -1.64 20.76 -9.58
N PRO A 156 -1.83 22.02 -10.02
CA PRO A 156 -2.86 22.89 -9.46
C PRO A 156 -4.29 22.33 -9.55
N ASP A 157 -4.61 21.62 -10.63
CA ASP A 157 -5.91 20.96 -10.86
C ASP A 157 -6.02 19.59 -10.16
N ARG A 158 -4.91 18.96 -9.85
CA ARG A 158 -4.81 17.66 -9.17
C ARG A 158 -3.71 17.73 -8.10
N PRO A 159 -3.97 18.41 -6.98
CA PRO A 159 -2.93 18.79 -6.03
C PRO A 159 -2.32 17.63 -5.25
N SER A 160 -2.96 16.46 -5.24
CA SER A 160 -2.46 15.31 -4.50
C SER A 160 -1.65 14.36 -5.38
N ALA A 161 -0.43 14.02 -4.92
CA ALA A 161 0.41 12.94 -5.40
C ALA A 161 0.66 11.99 -4.23
N LEU A 162 0.23 10.72 -4.34
CA LEU A 162 0.29 9.74 -3.25
C LEU A 162 0.46 8.32 -3.80
N GLU A 163 0.52 7.33 -2.93
CA GLU A 163 0.67 5.90 -3.26
C GLU A 163 1.88 5.63 -4.18
N PRO A 164 3.11 6.04 -3.80
CA PRO A 164 4.27 5.85 -4.65
C PRO A 164 4.64 4.38 -4.76
N ALA A 165 4.82 3.88 -5.99
CA ALA A 165 5.45 2.61 -6.31
C ALA A 165 6.72 2.90 -7.13
N VAL A 166 7.88 2.71 -6.53
CA VAL A 166 9.17 3.05 -7.13
C VAL A 166 9.98 1.78 -7.36
N VAL A 167 10.52 1.64 -8.56
CA VAL A 167 11.44 0.55 -8.90
C VAL A 167 12.75 1.09 -9.47
N PRO A 168 13.88 0.43 -9.19
CA PRO A 168 15.13 0.66 -9.90
C PRO A 168 14.98 0.25 -11.36
N VAL A 169 15.54 1.04 -12.26
CA VAL A 169 15.67 0.75 -13.70
C VAL A 169 17.12 0.95 -14.13
N ALA A 170 17.48 0.53 -15.35
CA ALA A 170 18.86 0.58 -15.82
C ALA A 170 19.50 1.98 -15.67
N ASP A 171 18.76 3.04 -15.98
CA ASP A 171 19.27 4.41 -16.00
C ASP A 171 18.83 5.26 -14.78
N GLY A 172 18.33 4.62 -13.72
CA GLY A 172 17.88 5.34 -12.51
C GLY A 172 16.68 4.67 -11.84
N TYR A 173 15.57 5.40 -11.75
CA TYR A 173 14.37 4.98 -11.05
C TYR A 173 13.13 5.33 -11.86
N ARG A 174 12.08 4.54 -11.70
CA ARG A 174 10.74 4.80 -12.22
C ARG A 174 9.73 4.74 -11.08
N MET A 175 8.85 5.73 -11.04
CA MET A 175 7.79 5.83 -10.06
C MET A 175 6.43 5.84 -10.75
N TRP A 176 5.50 5.04 -10.26
CA TRP A 176 4.07 5.23 -10.47
C TRP A 176 3.49 5.81 -9.20
N PHE A 177 2.53 6.69 -9.34
CA PHE A 177 1.86 7.31 -8.20
C PHE A 177 0.46 7.74 -8.58
N LEU A 178 -0.41 7.79 -7.56
CA LEU A 178 -1.76 8.29 -7.72
C LEU A 178 -1.77 9.81 -7.82
N SER A 179 -2.52 10.34 -8.78
CA SER A 179 -2.85 11.76 -8.90
C SER A 179 -4.35 11.96 -8.70
N ALA A 180 -4.73 12.75 -7.70
CA ALA A 180 -6.12 12.98 -7.33
C ALA A 180 -6.41 14.46 -7.04
N PRO A 181 -7.60 14.97 -7.42
CA PRO A 181 -8.00 16.34 -7.10
C PRO A 181 -8.37 16.50 -5.62
N HIS A 182 -9.05 15.52 -5.04
CA HIS A 182 -9.53 15.48 -3.66
C HIS A 182 -9.85 14.04 -3.24
N GLU A 183 -10.26 13.83 -1.99
CA GLU A 183 -10.80 12.56 -1.51
C GLU A 183 -12.17 12.29 -2.14
N VAL A 184 -12.42 11.04 -2.52
CA VAL A 184 -13.73 10.62 -3.03
C VAL A 184 -14.73 10.57 -1.88
N GLY A 185 -15.76 11.39 -1.96
CA GLY A 185 -16.86 11.44 -1.00
C GLY A 185 -17.94 10.37 -1.24
N PRO A 186 -18.88 10.22 -0.32
CA PRO A 186 -20.01 9.33 -0.49
C PRO A 186 -20.82 9.64 -1.75
N GLY A 187 -21.05 8.66 -2.62
CA GLY A 187 -21.82 8.81 -3.86
C GLY A 187 -21.08 9.53 -5.00
N GLU A 188 -19.82 9.90 -4.80
CA GLU A 188 -18.99 10.56 -5.80
C GLU A 188 -18.25 9.55 -6.67
N GLN A 189 -18.08 9.87 -7.96
CA GLN A 189 -17.26 9.09 -8.89
C GLN A 189 -15.78 9.23 -8.55
N PRO A 190 -15.02 8.13 -8.45
CA PRO A 190 -13.58 8.22 -8.32
C PRO A 190 -12.94 8.97 -9.49
N ASP A 191 -12.14 9.98 -9.19
CA ASP A 191 -11.35 10.73 -10.18
C ASP A 191 -9.86 10.54 -9.93
N PHE A 192 -9.40 9.31 -10.12
CA PHE A 192 -8.01 8.92 -9.95
C PHE A 192 -7.32 8.76 -11.30
N GLU A 193 -6.08 9.23 -11.39
CA GLU A 193 -5.16 8.91 -12.48
C GLU A 193 -3.89 8.29 -11.91
N LEU A 194 -3.50 7.14 -12.44
CA LEU A 194 -2.17 6.61 -12.18
C LEU A 194 -1.19 7.26 -13.14
N ARG A 195 -0.17 7.92 -12.61
CA ARG A 195 0.86 8.62 -13.38
C ARG A 195 2.21 7.94 -13.22
N ALA A 196 3.08 8.09 -14.22
CA ALA A 196 4.45 7.61 -14.19
C ALA A 196 5.44 8.75 -14.40
N SER A 197 6.61 8.65 -13.73
CA SER A 197 7.73 9.59 -13.84
C SER A 197 9.04 8.84 -13.72
N ASP A 198 10.08 9.32 -14.41
CA ASP A 198 11.43 8.78 -14.39
C ASP A 198 12.38 9.73 -13.65
N SER A 199 13.42 9.18 -13.02
CA SER A 199 14.44 9.94 -12.32
C SER A 199 15.82 9.27 -12.44
N PRO A 200 16.90 10.01 -12.73
CA PRO A 200 18.24 9.44 -12.74
C PRO A 200 18.78 9.14 -11.35
N ASP A 201 18.32 9.86 -10.32
CA ASP A 201 18.84 9.83 -8.96
C ASP A 201 17.77 9.44 -7.90
N GLY A 202 16.49 9.35 -8.28
CA GLY A 202 15.37 9.06 -7.39
C GLY A 202 14.95 10.24 -6.51
N ILE A 203 15.49 11.44 -6.75
CA ILE A 203 15.17 12.69 -6.03
C ILE A 203 14.53 13.70 -6.98
N VAL A 204 15.15 13.91 -8.14
CA VAL A 204 14.65 14.82 -9.16
C VAL A 204 13.88 14.01 -10.21
N TRP A 205 12.59 14.25 -10.30
CA TRP A 205 11.68 13.49 -11.15
C TRP A 205 11.28 14.28 -12.39
N SER A 206 11.17 13.58 -13.51
CA SER A 206 10.69 14.14 -14.78
C SER A 206 9.23 14.58 -14.66
N ARG A 207 8.75 15.37 -15.63
CA ARG A 207 7.32 15.70 -15.72
C ARG A 207 6.49 14.41 -15.81
N PRO A 208 5.53 14.20 -14.92
CA PRO A 208 4.70 12.99 -14.94
C PRO A 208 3.84 12.90 -16.19
N ARG A 209 3.66 11.67 -16.69
CA ARG A 209 2.72 11.33 -17.75
C ARG A 209 1.63 10.41 -17.22
N THR A 210 0.43 10.47 -17.78
CA THR A 210 -0.66 9.57 -17.42
C THR A 210 -0.31 8.15 -17.86
N PHE A 211 -0.31 7.21 -16.92
CA PHE A 211 -0.13 5.78 -17.17
C PHE A 211 -1.49 5.10 -17.32
N ALA A 212 -2.38 5.25 -16.34
CA ALA A 212 -3.76 4.76 -16.43
C ALA A 212 -4.72 5.90 -16.14
N SER A 213 -5.74 6.03 -16.99
CA SER A 213 -6.72 7.09 -16.89
C SER A 213 -7.76 6.82 -15.80
N ARG A 214 -8.51 7.87 -15.41
CA ARG A 214 -9.65 7.74 -14.48
C ARG A 214 -10.71 6.73 -14.92
N ARG A 215 -10.80 6.43 -16.22
CA ARG A 215 -11.76 5.43 -16.73
C ARG A 215 -11.37 4.00 -16.33
N GLU A 216 -10.07 3.73 -16.19
CA GLU A 216 -9.57 2.45 -15.70
C GLU A 216 -9.72 2.35 -14.16
N GLY A 217 -9.69 3.48 -13.44
CA GLY A 217 -9.96 3.58 -12.02
C GLY A 217 -8.92 2.92 -11.12
N PHE A 218 -7.69 2.69 -11.61
CA PHE A 218 -6.62 2.13 -10.79
C PHE A 218 -6.10 3.15 -9.79
N PHE A 219 -5.87 2.69 -8.56
CA PHE A 219 -5.47 3.49 -7.42
C PHE A 219 -4.04 3.20 -7.00
N ASP A 220 -3.73 1.95 -6.65
CA ASP A 220 -2.43 1.51 -6.18
C ASP A 220 -1.79 0.52 -7.14
N THR A 221 -0.47 0.45 -7.08
CA THR A 221 0.28 -0.51 -7.87
C THR A 221 1.47 -1.07 -7.09
N ALA A 222 1.83 -2.32 -7.40
CA ALA A 222 3.08 -2.94 -7.00
C ALA A 222 3.68 -3.70 -8.18
N LEU A 223 4.99 -3.68 -8.28
CA LEU A 223 5.71 -4.35 -9.35
C LEU A 223 6.61 -5.44 -8.78
N TYR A 224 6.69 -6.55 -9.49
CA TYR A 224 7.71 -7.56 -9.25
C TYR A 224 8.25 -8.13 -10.55
N HIS A 225 9.52 -8.51 -10.53
CA HIS A 225 10.19 -9.18 -11.66
C HIS A 225 10.18 -10.69 -11.43
N GLY A 226 9.61 -11.42 -12.40
CA GLY A 226 9.54 -12.87 -12.42
C GLY A 226 10.37 -13.49 -13.55
N PRO A 227 10.34 -14.82 -13.70
CA PRO A 227 11.00 -15.50 -14.82
C PRO A 227 10.46 -15.08 -16.19
N ASP A 228 9.19 -14.69 -16.24
CA ASP A 228 8.47 -14.32 -17.47
C ASP A 228 8.37 -12.80 -17.65
N GLY A 229 9.31 -12.03 -17.07
CA GLY A 229 9.32 -10.56 -17.14
C GLY A 229 8.67 -9.89 -15.94
N TRP A 230 8.19 -8.68 -16.13
CA TRP A 230 7.58 -7.85 -15.11
C TRP A 230 6.09 -8.11 -14.98
N THR A 231 5.63 -8.13 -13.76
CA THR A 231 4.20 -8.13 -13.44
C THR A 231 3.89 -6.92 -12.56
N MET A 232 2.85 -6.20 -12.93
CA MET A 232 2.27 -5.12 -12.14
C MET A 232 0.95 -5.61 -11.54
N LEU A 233 0.83 -5.59 -10.22
CA LEU A 233 -0.45 -5.73 -9.53
C LEU A 233 -1.07 -4.36 -9.34
N LEU A 234 -2.37 -4.28 -9.52
CA LEU A 234 -3.16 -3.06 -9.47
C LEU A 234 -4.37 -3.24 -8.57
N ALA A 235 -4.70 -2.21 -7.78
CA ALA A 235 -5.96 -2.12 -7.07
C ALA A 235 -6.77 -0.93 -7.60
N ARG A 236 -8.11 -1.01 -7.49
CA ARG A 236 -9.01 0.10 -7.89
C ARG A 236 -9.48 0.93 -6.71
N GLY A 237 -8.65 1.15 -5.71
CA GLY A 237 -9.06 1.86 -4.50
C GLY A 237 -10.22 1.18 -3.76
N THR A 238 -10.32 1.40 -2.47
CA THR A 238 -11.39 0.78 -1.68
C THR A 238 -12.62 1.66 -1.62
N ASP A 239 -13.80 1.07 -1.69
CA ASP A 239 -15.06 1.74 -1.41
C ASP A 239 -15.24 1.91 0.10
N LEU A 240 -14.52 2.85 0.70
CA LEU A 240 -14.55 3.11 2.15
C LEU A 240 -15.94 3.41 2.69
N HIS A 241 -16.81 3.99 1.87
CA HIS A 241 -18.16 4.40 2.26
C HIS A 241 -19.23 3.37 1.92
N GLY A 242 -18.92 2.36 1.08
CA GLY A 242 -19.88 1.37 0.59
C GLY A 242 -20.97 1.99 -0.26
N THR A 243 -20.62 2.94 -1.15
CA THR A 243 -21.55 3.68 -1.99
C THR A 243 -21.28 3.45 -3.47
N SER A 244 -22.36 3.37 -4.28
CA SER A 244 -22.27 3.44 -5.73
C SER A 244 -22.00 4.91 -6.14
N PRO A 245 -21.21 5.17 -7.20
CA PRO A 245 -20.82 4.26 -8.29
C PRO A 245 -19.34 3.82 -8.24
N PHE A 246 -18.87 3.32 -7.16
CA PHE A 246 -17.50 2.82 -7.06
C PHE A 246 -17.24 1.68 -8.06
N PRO A 247 -16.05 1.60 -8.71
CA PRO A 247 -15.73 0.52 -9.64
C PRO A 247 -15.61 -0.83 -8.94
N GLU A 248 -15.65 -1.90 -9.71
CA GLU A 248 -15.41 -3.26 -9.20
C GLU A 248 -14.11 -3.31 -8.38
N GLN A 249 -14.18 -3.98 -7.23
CA GLN A 249 -13.10 -4.05 -6.26
C GLN A 249 -12.32 -5.37 -6.37
N GLY A 250 -11.02 -5.33 -6.08
CA GLY A 250 -10.14 -6.48 -6.11
C GLY A 250 -8.72 -6.13 -6.52
N LEU A 251 -8.01 -7.14 -7.05
CA LEU A 251 -6.67 -6.97 -7.63
C LEU A 251 -6.66 -7.43 -9.08
N TRP A 252 -5.90 -6.72 -9.89
CA TRP A 252 -5.62 -7.03 -11.29
C TRP A 252 -4.12 -7.21 -11.49
N ALA A 253 -3.75 -8.00 -12.49
CA ALA A 253 -2.37 -8.19 -12.92
C ALA A 253 -2.21 -7.80 -14.39
N MET A 254 -1.13 -7.12 -14.71
CA MET A 254 -0.64 -6.85 -16.07
C MET A 254 0.80 -7.35 -16.20
N ARG A 255 1.24 -7.67 -17.43
CA ARG A 255 2.59 -8.15 -17.73
C ARG A 255 3.26 -7.29 -18.78
N ALA A 256 4.58 -7.15 -18.68
CA ALA A 256 5.44 -6.51 -19.66
C ALA A 256 6.85 -7.09 -19.59
N ASP A 257 7.63 -6.98 -20.68
CA ASP A 257 9.03 -7.41 -20.68
C ASP A 257 9.93 -6.47 -19.86
N THR A 258 9.56 -5.20 -19.79
CA THR A 258 10.26 -4.16 -19.03
C THR A 258 9.26 -3.40 -18.15
N PRO A 259 9.73 -2.74 -17.06
CA PRO A 259 8.85 -1.92 -16.23
C PRO A 259 8.56 -0.58 -16.93
N SER A 260 7.90 -0.61 -18.09
CA SER A 260 7.64 0.55 -18.94
C SER A 260 6.71 1.55 -18.26
N ALA A 261 6.98 2.85 -18.46
CA ALA A 261 6.08 3.93 -18.07
C ALA A 261 4.99 4.19 -19.12
N ASP A 262 5.00 3.49 -20.25
CA ASP A 262 3.92 3.51 -21.24
C ASP A 262 2.93 2.38 -20.97
N ARG A 263 1.65 2.75 -20.87
CA ARG A 263 0.57 1.79 -20.63
C ARG A 263 0.42 0.77 -21.77
N ALA A 264 0.76 1.16 -23.00
CA ALA A 264 0.65 0.32 -24.19
C ALA A 264 1.62 -0.87 -24.19
N ASP A 265 2.73 -0.78 -23.46
CA ASP A 265 3.70 -1.88 -23.33
C ASP A 265 3.25 -2.99 -22.36
N TRP A 266 2.14 -2.77 -21.66
CA TRP A 266 1.57 -3.72 -20.70
C TRP A 266 0.38 -4.45 -21.28
N SER A 267 0.28 -5.72 -20.98
CA SER A 267 -0.89 -6.53 -21.34
C SER A 267 -2.19 -5.92 -20.78
N PRO A 268 -3.35 -6.30 -21.33
CA PRO A 268 -4.63 -6.00 -20.69
C PRO A 268 -4.67 -6.50 -19.24
N PRO A 269 -5.31 -5.77 -18.30
CA PRO A 269 -5.41 -6.18 -16.91
C PRO A 269 -6.31 -7.41 -16.77
N VAL A 270 -5.84 -8.42 -16.04
CA VAL A 270 -6.59 -9.63 -15.71
C VAL A 270 -6.89 -9.61 -14.21
N ARG A 271 -8.15 -9.79 -13.83
CA ARG A 271 -8.56 -9.83 -12.41
C ARG A 271 -8.04 -11.10 -11.74
N VAL A 272 -7.26 -10.95 -10.67
CA VAL A 272 -6.65 -12.05 -9.91
C VAL A 272 -7.29 -12.25 -8.53
N LEU A 273 -7.98 -11.25 -8.02
CA LEU A 273 -8.78 -11.29 -6.80
C LEU A 273 -10.09 -10.53 -7.02
N ASP A 274 -11.19 -11.21 -6.78
CA ASP A 274 -12.54 -10.63 -6.77
C ASP A 274 -13.03 -10.48 -5.33
N THR A 275 -13.13 -9.25 -4.82
CA THR A 275 -13.64 -8.98 -3.48
C THR A 275 -15.17 -8.90 -3.43
N GLY A 276 -15.86 -8.94 -4.56
CA GLY A 276 -17.31 -9.07 -4.66
C GLY A 276 -17.83 -10.51 -4.63
N ALA A 277 -16.91 -11.50 -4.63
CA ALA A 277 -17.32 -12.92 -4.62
C ALA A 277 -17.98 -13.29 -3.27
N PRO A 278 -19.01 -14.17 -3.26
CA PRO A 278 -19.75 -14.53 -2.04
C PRO A 278 -18.88 -15.11 -0.91
N ALA A 279 -17.75 -15.74 -1.23
CA ALA A 279 -16.83 -16.32 -0.27
C ALA A 279 -15.77 -15.33 0.24
N THR A 280 -15.84 -14.05 -0.16
CA THR A 280 -14.88 -13.04 0.27
C THR A 280 -14.93 -12.84 1.79
N PRO A 281 -13.81 -12.93 2.51
CA PRO A 281 -13.77 -12.65 3.93
C PRO A 281 -14.22 -11.22 4.25
N ARG A 282 -14.95 -11.04 5.35
CA ARG A 282 -15.49 -9.74 5.77
C ARG A 282 -14.44 -8.63 5.88
N TRP A 283 -13.22 -8.97 6.29
CA TRP A 283 -12.14 -7.99 6.50
C TRP A 283 -11.66 -7.30 5.20
N MET A 284 -12.07 -7.82 4.04
CA MET A 284 -11.75 -7.24 2.72
C MET A 284 -12.99 -7.12 1.80
N GLY A 285 -14.20 -7.21 2.35
CA GLY A 285 -15.46 -7.27 1.59
C GLY A 285 -15.82 -5.98 0.83
N ARG A 286 -15.19 -4.84 1.16
CA ARG A 286 -15.34 -3.59 0.39
C ARG A 286 -14.17 -3.26 -0.52
N GLY A 287 -13.25 -4.18 -0.68
CA GLY A 287 -12.11 -4.00 -1.56
C GLY A 287 -10.78 -4.08 -0.85
N VAL A 288 -9.73 -3.99 -1.65
CA VAL A 288 -8.33 -4.06 -1.23
C VAL A 288 -7.52 -2.98 -1.93
N CYS A 289 -6.47 -2.51 -1.25
CA CYS A 289 -5.52 -1.53 -1.77
C CYS A 289 -4.10 -1.82 -1.27
N GLY A 290 -3.11 -1.07 -1.73
CA GLY A 290 -1.72 -1.16 -1.31
C GLY A 290 -1.12 -2.57 -1.52
N PRO A 291 -1.19 -3.19 -2.73
CA PRO A 291 -0.61 -4.51 -2.93
C PRO A 291 0.92 -4.47 -2.80
N SER A 292 1.50 -5.57 -2.34
CA SER A 292 2.94 -5.81 -2.37
C SER A 292 3.21 -7.31 -2.51
N VAL A 293 4.28 -7.68 -3.20
CA VAL A 293 4.54 -9.09 -3.57
C VAL A 293 5.90 -9.53 -3.07
N ALA A 294 5.95 -10.73 -2.53
CA ALA A 294 7.19 -11.42 -2.21
C ALA A 294 7.22 -12.81 -2.83
N ARG A 295 8.41 -13.24 -3.27
CA ARG A 295 8.65 -14.60 -3.73
C ARG A 295 9.19 -15.43 -2.59
N THR A 296 8.60 -16.61 -2.38
CA THR A 296 9.08 -17.64 -1.45
C THR A 296 10.26 -18.40 -2.02
N ALA A 297 11.04 -19.06 -1.17
CA ALA A 297 12.21 -19.84 -1.58
C ALA A 297 11.86 -21.00 -2.52
N ASP A 298 10.66 -21.56 -2.42
CA ASP A 298 10.13 -22.59 -3.32
C ASP A 298 9.59 -22.03 -4.65
N GLY A 299 9.73 -20.71 -4.87
CA GLY A 299 9.30 -20.02 -6.08
C GLY A 299 7.82 -19.56 -6.08
N GLY A 300 7.08 -19.85 -5.02
CA GLY A 300 5.73 -19.35 -4.81
C GLY A 300 5.67 -17.83 -4.66
N LEU A 301 4.49 -17.25 -4.74
CA LEU A 301 4.27 -15.82 -4.54
C LEU A 301 3.29 -15.60 -3.40
N LEU A 302 3.64 -14.65 -2.53
CA LEU A 302 2.73 -14.09 -1.54
C LEU A 302 2.40 -12.65 -1.91
N VAL A 303 1.13 -12.28 -1.84
CA VAL A 303 0.67 -10.91 -1.99
C VAL A 303 0.19 -10.41 -0.64
N PHE A 304 0.65 -9.23 -0.25
CA PHE A 304 0.21 -8.49 0.94
C PHE A 304 -0.61 -7.30 0.50
N PHE A 305 -1.64 -6.93 1.24
CA PHE A 305 -2.51 -5.81 0.90
C PHE A 305 -3.29 -5.31 2.13
N THR A 306 -3.91 -4.16 1.99
CA THR A 306 -4.88 -3.62 2.93
C THR A 306 -6.28 -3.99 2.46
N GLY A 307 -7.08 -4.56 3.33
CA GLY A 307 -8.51 -4.82 3.10
C GLY A 307 -9.38 -3.81 3.84
N THR A 308 -10.53 -3.49 3.27
CA THR A 308 -11.58 -2.71 3.93
C THR A 308 -12.75 -3.62 4.28
N HIS A 309 -13.12 -3.60 5.56
CA HIS A 309 -14.24 -4.40 6.06
C HIS A 309 -15.57 -4.08 5.38
N ASP A 310 -16.42 -5.08 5.26
CA ASP A 310 -17.80 -4.95 4.82
C ASP A 310 -18.71 -4.25 5.86
N SER A 311 -18.18 -3.91 7.01
CA SER A 311 -18.90 -3.22 8.08
C SER A 311 -19.49 -1.89 7.61
N ARG A 312 -20.78 -1.69 7.87
CA ARG A 312 -21.51 -0.49 7.44
C ARG A 312 -21.51 0.64 8.44
N SER A 313 -21.30 0.35 9.73
CA SER A 313 -21.24 1.37 10.78
C SER A 313 -20.64 0.83 12.07
N TRP A 314 -19.89 1.70 12.75
CA TRP A 314 -19.34 1.39 14.07
C TRP A 314 -20.40 0.95 15.08
N TRP A 315 -21.58 1.60 15.09
CA TRP A 315 -22.66 1.29 16.04
C TRP A 315 -23.18 -0.13 15.90
N ARG A 316 -23.32 -0.64 14.69
CA ARG A 316 -23.75 -2.01 14.42
C ARG A 316 -22.73 -3.03 14.90
N GLU A 317 -21.46 -2.77 14.63
CA GLU A 317 -20.38 -3.65 15.11
C GLU A 317 -20.24 -3.61 16.63
N ALA A 318 -20.35 -2.43 17.24
CA ALA A 318 -20.33 -2.28 18.68
C ALA A 318 -21.49 -3.04 19.34
N ALA A 319 -22.71 -2.87 18.85
CA ALA A 319 -23.90 -3.58 19.37
C ALA A 319 -23.75 -5.10 19.23
N ALA A 320 -23.32 -5.60 18.08
CA ALA A 320 -23.12 -7.04 17.85
C ALA A 320 -22.06 -7.62 18.80
N ARG A 321 -20.96 -6.90 19.06
CA ARG A 321 -19.91 -7.35 19.99
C ARG A 321 -20.37 -7.32 21.44
N ILE A 322 -21.07 -6.28 21.86
CA ILE A 322 -21.65 -6.20 23.23
C ILE A 322 -22.65 -7.36 23.45
N ALA A 323 -23.51 -7.63 22.49
CA ALA A 323 -24.41 -8.78 22.52
C ALA A 323 -23.67 -10.13 22.60
N ALA A 324 -22.49 -10.23 22.03
CA ALA A 324 -21.61 -11.40 22.12
C ALA A 324 -20.64 -11.36 23.31
N LEU A 325 -20.85 -10.49 24.30
CA LEU A 325 -19.99 -10.28 25.48
C LEU A 325 -18.51 -9.96 25.11
N ARG A 326 -18.29 -9.32 23.96
CA ARG A 326 -16.98 -8.88 23.48
C ARG A 326 -16.84 -7.36 23.62
N ARG A 327 -15.61 -6.87 23.73
CA ARG A 327 -15.35 -5.43 23.75
C ARG A 327 -15.78 -4.79 22.43
N PRO A 328 -16.47 -3.64 22.46
CA PRO A 328 -16.76 -2.89 21.25
C PRO A 328 -15.45 -2.43 20.57
N PRO A 329 -15.43 -2.29 19.24
CA PRO A 329 -14.27 -1.77 18.54
C PRO A 329 -14.09 -0.28 18.86
N VAL A 330 -12.87 0.23 18.65
CA VAL A 330 -12.62 1.66 18.77
C VAL A 330 -13.45 2.41 17.70
N PRO A 331 -14.11 3.53 18.06
CA PRO A 331 -14.89 4.29 17.09
C PRO A 331 -14.06 4.73 15.88
N ALA A 332 -14.52 4.35 14.70
CA ALA A 332 -13.90 4.70 13.43
C ALA A 332 -14.96 4.80 12.32
N PRO A 333 -14.74 5.64 11.30
CA PRO A 333 -15.66 5.77 10.17
C PRO A 333 -15.66 4.52 9.27
N TYR A 334 -14.58 3.77 9.25
CA TYR A 334 -14.39 2.51 8.53
C TYR A 334 -13.33 1.66 9.26
N PHE A 335 -13.23 0.38 8.91
CA PHE A 335 -12.27 -0.54 9.50
C PHE A 335 -11.37 -1.12 8.42
N LEU A 336 -10.07 -1.06 8.66
CA LEU A 336 -9.03 -1.61 7.80
C LEU A 336 -8.39 -2.84 8.44
N ALA A 337 -7.90 -3.73 7.60
CA ALA A 337 -7.03 -4.82 8.00
C ALA A 337 -5.86 -4.95 7.04
N THR A 338 -4.65 -5.11 7.56
CA THR A 338 -3.51 -5.55 6.76
C THR A 338 -3.53 -7.07 6.71
N GLY A 339 -3.41 -7.63 5.54
CA GLY A 339 -3.42 -9.07 5.34
C GLY A 339 -2.58 -9.51 4.17
N GLY A 340 -2.69 -10.77 3.84
CA GLY A 340 -2.00 -11.33 2.68
C GLY A 340 -2.63 -12.65 2.25
N ALA A 341 -2.17 -13.14 1.09
CA ALA A 341 -2.68 -14.34 0.45
C ALA A 341 -1.60 -14.98 -0.42
N ARG A 342 -1.84 -16.21 -0.88
CA ARG A 342 -1.04 -16.80 -1.94
C ARG A 342 -1.51 -16.28 -3.30
N LEU A 343 -0.56 -15.99 -4.19
CA LEU A 343 -0.81 -15.72 -5.60
C LEU A 343 -0.37 -16.95 -6.40
N GLU A 344 -1.33 -17.75 -6.80
CA GLU A 344 -1.07 -18.93 -7.64
C GLU A 344 -0.82 -18.48 -9.08
N PRO A 345 0.29 -18.90 -9.71
CA PRO A 345 0.53 -18.61 -11.12
C PRO A 345 -0.58 -19.24 -11.98
N ALA A 346 -0.78 -18.68 -13.16
CA ALA A 346 -1.64 -19.32 -14.16
C ALA A 346 -1.16 -20.76 -14.38
N GLY A 347 -2.03 -21.75 -14.18
CA GLY A 347 -1.69 -23.15 -14.35
C GLY A 347 -1.13 -23.39 -15.76
N ARG A 348 0.05 -23.99 -15.87
CA ARG A 348 0.46 -24.58 -17.13
C ARG A 348 -0.56 -25.70 -17.41
N ALA A 349 -1.34 -25.57 -18.49
CA ALA A 349 -2.11 -26.69 -18.98
C ALA A 349 -1.14 -27.86 -19.13
N GLY A 350 -1.40 -28.96 -18.42
CA GLY A 350 -0.55 -30.13 -18.45
C GLY A 350 -0.24 -30.52 -19.89
N ARG A 351 1.04 -30.77 -20.16
CA ARG A 351 1.48 -31.38 -21.41
C ARG A 351 0.99 -32.80 -21.47
#